data_533d48bab598fba4908f622e25d2e856
#
_entry.id   533d48bab598fba4908f622e25d2e856
#
_cell.length_a   1.000
_cell.length_b   1.000
_cell.length_c   1.000
_cell.angle_alpha   90.00
_cell.angle_beta   90.00
_cell.angle_gamma   90.00
#
_symmetry.space_group_name_H-M   'P 1'
#
loop_
_entity.id
_entity.type
_entity.pdbx_description
1 polymer ?
#
loop_
_entity_poly.entity_id
_entity_poly.type
_entity_poly.pdbx_seq_one_letter_code
_entity_poly.pdbx_strand_id
1 'polypeptide(L)'
;MNSQLNNKKIAVIGLGVSNISVIGYLLKHDLKKFSLYDTRMNPPHVGDLPVGVDLRLGPLNAEELKQFDMVVISPGISIYNEVIEEVASSGVEIVGDIELFAREAKAPVIGITGSNGKSTVTSLTGYIADVAHIKVAVGANFGVPVFDILSDDVELYVLELSSFELETTRSLRLDAATILNVSEDRLDRYHGSIEEYAQAKRRIFAHAKTVVVNRDDKRTYPVESDLKNHEIISFGLDDKEYG
;
A
#
# COMPACT_ATOMS: atom_id res chain seq x y z
N MET A 1 8.43 -5.60 -17.82
CA MET A 1 7.45 -4.51 -18.01
C MET A 1 6.08 -5.14 -18.16
N ASN A 2 5.17 -4.80 -17.30
CA ASN A 2 3.87 -5.46 -17.23
C ASN A 2 3.00 -5.04 -18.42
N SER A 3 2.76 -5.94 -19.37
CA SER A 3 1.87 -5.71 -20.52
C SER A 3 0.44 -5.32 -20.12
N GLN A 4 0.08 -5.51 -18.84
CA GLN A 4 -1.25 -5.24 -18.31
C GLN A 4 -1.62 -3.74 -18.24
N LEU A 5 -0.65 -2.84 -18.16
CA LEU A 5 -0.92 -1.38 -18.09
C LEU A 5 -0.90 -0.70 -19.47
N ASN A 6 -0.22 -1.28 -20.46
CA ASN A 6 0.05 -0.63 -21.77
C ASN A 6 -1.19 -0.22 -22.57
N ASN A 7 -2.31 -0.89 -22.37
CA ASN A 7 -3.54 -0.63 -23.11
C ASN A 7 -4.67 -0.03 -22.25
N LYS A 8 -4.43 0.19 -20.96
CA LYS A 8 -5.44 0.72 -20.04
C LYS A 8 -5.48 2.25 -20.09
N LYS A 9 -6.70 2.79 -20.03
CA LYS A 9 -6.92 4.18 -19.65
C LYS A 9 -6.88 4.30 -18.13
N ILE A 10 -5.97 5.10 -17.60
CA ILE A 10 -5.71 5.19 -16.17
C ILE A 10 -6.08 6.58 -15.67
N ALA A 11 -6.87 6.66 -14.60
CA ALA A 11 -7.02 7.87 -13.81
C ALA A 11 -6.16 7.76 -12.55
N VAL A 12 -5.39 8.80 -12.24
CA VAL A 12 -4.61 8.90 -11.00
C VAL A 12 -5.22 9.99 -10.14
N ILE A 13 -5.71 9.64 -8.95
CA ILE A 13 -6.44 10.56 -8.07
C ILE A 13 -5.64 10.85 -6.81
N GLY A 14 -5.37 12.13 -6.58
CA GLY A 14 -4.60 12.65 -5.46
C GLY A 14 -3.12 12.79 -5.79
N LEU A 15 -2.62 14.03 -5.74
CA LEU A 15 -1.23 14.38 -6.01
C LEU A 15 -0.41 14.42 -4.70
N GLY A 16 -0.40 13.30 -3.99
CA GLY A 16 0.52 13.04 -2.88
C GLY A 16 1.82 12.38 -3.37
N VAL A 17 2.81 12.27 -2.49
CA VAL A 17 4.13 11.69 -2.81
C VAL A 17 4.05 10.30 -3.43
N SER A 18 3.15 9.44 -2.95
CA SER A 18 2.93 8.09 -3.50
C SER A 18 2.54 8.13 -4.97
N ASN A 19 1.55 8.93 -5.32
CA ASN A 19 1.08 9.03 -6.70
C ASN A 19 2.04 9.81 -7.62
N ILE A 20 2.82 10.76 -7.10
CA ILE A 20 3.91 11.38 -7.86
C ILE A 20 4.93 10.32 -8.29
N SER A 21 5.29 9.41 -7.40
CA SER A 21 6.16 8.28 -7.70
C SER A 21 5.53 7.34 -8.74
N VAL A 22 4.22 7.03 -8.63
CA VAL A 22 3.48 6.28 -9.66
C VAL A 22 3.52 6.99 -11.02
N ILE A 23 3.26 8.29 -11.06
CA ILE A 23 3.31 9.09 -12.30
C ILE A 23 4.69 9.03 -12.93
N GLY A 24 5.75 9.19 -12.12
CA GLY A 24 7.14 9.05 -12.58
C GLY A 24 7.40 7.68 -13.21
N TYR A 25 6.90 6.61 -12.59
CA TYR A 25 6.99 5.26 -13.12
C TYR A 25 6.24 5.11 -14.45
N LEU A 26 4.99 5.59 -14.55
CA LEU A 26 4.20 5.54 -15.78
C LEU A 26 4.90 6.26 -16.94
N LEU A 27 5.45 7.43 -16.68
CA LEU A 27 6.19 8.21 -17.68
C LEU A 27 7.47 7.54 -18.14
N LYS A 28 8.25 6.99 -17.20
CA LYS A 28 9.49 6.26 -17.49
C LYS A 28 9.24 5.05 -18.40
N HIS A 29 8.05 4.44 -18.32
CA HIS A 29 7.66 3.29 -19.14
C HIS A 29 6.81 3.67 -20.36
N ASP A 30 6.81 4.95 -20.73
CA ASP A 30 6.11 5.49 -21.91
C ASP A 30 4.58 5.26 -21.90
N LEU A 31 4.02 5.09 -20.72
CA LEU A 31 2.59 4.94 -20.49
C LEU A 31 1.97 6.36 -20.43
N LYS A 32 1.47 6.85 -21.57
CA LYS A 32 1.00 8.25 -21.70
C LYS A 32 -0.52 8.41 -21.65
N LYS A 33 -1.27 7.32 -21.52
CA LYS A 33 -2.74 7.36 -21.48
C LYS A 33 -3.28 7.43 -20.07
N PHE A 34 -2.93 8.47 -19.35
CA PHE A 34 -3.47 8.71 -18.02
C PHE A 34 -3.92 10.17 -17.85
N SER A 35 -4.93 10.36 -17.01
CA SER A 35 -5.42 11.67 -16.57
C SER A 35 -5.26 11.80 -15.07
N LEU A 36 -4.95 13.00 -14.59
CA LEU A 36 -4.72 13.30 -13.18
C LEU A 36 -5.89 14.04 -12.59
N TYR A 37 -6.22 13.70 -11.35
CA TYR A 37 -7.30 14.32 -10.58
C TYR A 37 -6.82 14.66 -9.17
N ASP A 38 -7.26 15.81 -8.66
CA ASP A 38 -7.12 16.09 -7.24
C ASP A 38 -8.34 16.88 -6.76
N THR A 39 -8.88 16.50 -5.61
CA THR A 39 -10.06 17.19 -5.03
C THR A 39 -9.73 18.59 -4.52
N ARG A 40 -8.47 18.90 -4.31
CA ARG A 40 -7.98 20.21 -3.88
C ARG A 40 -7.73 21.12 -5.08
N MET A 41 -8.04 22.40 -4.92
CA MET A 41 -7.75 23.40 -5.97
C MET A 41 -6.26 23.77 -6.05
N ASN A 42 -5.51 23.57 -4.98
CA ASN A 42 -4.07 23.79 -4.90
C ASN A 42 -3.38 22.57 -4.27
N PRO A 43 -3.32 21.43 -4.97
CA PRO A 43 -2.65 20.25 -4.43
C PRO A 43 -1.12 20.46 -4.39
N PRO A 44 -0.41 19.76 -3.50
CA PRO A 44 1.05 19.73 -3.53
C PRO A 44 1.54 19.09 -4.84
N HIS A 45 2.78 19.36 -5.21
CA HIS A 45 3.47 18.72 -6.35
C HIS A 45 2.93 19.04 -7.75
N VAL A 46 1.99 19.99 -7.90
CA VAL A 46 1.54 20.43 -9.25
C VAL A 46 2.72 20.93 -10.08
N GLY A 47 3.68 21.61 -9.45
CA GLY A 47 4.87 22.12 -10.11
C GLY A 47 5.86 21.04 -10.58
N ASP A 48 5.73 19.82 -10.07
CA ASP A 48 6.59 18.67 -10.41
C ASP A 48 6.03 17.89 -11.62
N LEU A 49 4.83 18.23 -12.08
CA LEU A 49 4.17 17.53 -13.18
C LEU A 49 4.75 17.95 -14.54
N PRO A 50 4.79 17.02 -15.53
CA PRO A 50 5.19 17.34 -16.88
C PRO A 50 4.25 18.38 -17.54
N VAL A 51 4.79 19.19 -18.40
CA VAL A 51 3.99 20.14 -19.19
C VAL A 51 3.04 19.37 -20.11
N GLY A 52 1.77 19.78 -20.13
CA GLY A 52 0.75 19.20 -21.01
C GLY A 52 0.05 17.96 -20.47
N VAL A 53 0.24 17.63 -19.20
CA VAL A 53 -0.53 16.57 -18.51
C VAL A 53 -1.98 17.03 -18.35
N ASP A 54 -2.93 16.11 -18.64
CA ASP A 54 -4.36 16.33 -18.38
C ASP A 54 -4.62 16.28 -16.86
N LEU A 55 -4.73 17.45 -16.25
CA LEU A 55 -4.97 17.63 -14.80
C LEU A 55 -6.31 18.28 -14.56
N ARG A 56 -7.14 17.67 -13.75
CA ARG A 56 -8.46 18.15 -13.34
C ARG A 56 -8.53 18.32 -11.83
N LEU A 57 -8.89 19.52 -11.40
CA LEU A 57 -8.96 19.91 -9.99
C LEU A 57 -10.40 20.12 -9.56
N GLY A 58 -10.69 19.81 -8.30
CA GLY A 58 -12.00 19.98 -7.69
C GLY A 58 -12.76 18.66 -7.50
N PRO A 59 -14.08 18.74 -7.32
CA PRO A 59 -14.90 17.55 -7.04
C PRO A 59 -14.78 16.47 -8.10
N LEU A 60 -14.68 15.21 -7.65
CA LEU A 60 -14.67 14.05 -8.54
C LEU A 60 -16.05 13.84 -9.16
N ASN A 61 -16.07 13.34 -10.40
CA ASN A 61 -17.28 13.00 -11.13
C ASN A 61 -17.26 11.49 -11.47
N ALA A 62 -18.25 10.74 -10.95
CA ALA A 62 -18.32 9.30 -11.14
C ALA A 62 -18.49 8.92 -12.62
N GLU A 63 -19.36 9.60 -13.37
CA GLU A 63 -19.62 9.29 -14.79
C GLU A 63 -18.37 9.48 -15.66
N GLU A 64 -17.53 10.44 -15.30
CA GLU A 64 -16.25 10.65 -15.95
C GLU A 64 -15.25 9.56 -15.61
N LEU A 65 -15.13 9.20 -14.32
CA LEU A 65 -14.19 8.18 -13.85
C LEU A 65 -14.56 6.77 -14.32
N LYS A 66 -15.84 6.48 -14.56
CA LYS A 66 -16.30 5.21 -15.15
C LYS A 66 -15.80 4.96 -16.59
N GLN A 67 -15.24 5.99 -17.24
CA GLN A 67 -14.67 5.87 -18.60
C GLN A 67 -13.24 5.31 -18.59
N PHE A 68 -12.65 5.11 -17.42
CA PHE A 68 -11.31 4.53 -17.24
C PHE A 68 -11.39 3.03 -16.98
N ASP A 69 -10.31 2.33 -17.35
CA ASP A 69 -10.16 0.91 -17.05
C ASP A 69 -9.64 0.68 -15.64
N MET A 70 -8.90 1.68 -15.10
CA MET A 70 -8.27 1.62 -13.79
C MET A 70 -8.22 3.02 -13.17
N VAL A 71 -8.46 3.07 -11.88
CA VAL A 71 -8.29 4.27 -11.06
C VAL A 71 -7.26 3.98 -9.97
N VAL A 72 -6.16 4.75 -9.99
CA VAL A 72 -5.11 4.71 -8.97
C VAL A 72 -5.39 5.80 -7.96
N ILE A 73 -5.70 5.42 -6.73
CA ILE A 73 -5.98 6.39 -5.66
C ILE A 73 -4.81 6.52 -4.70
N SER A 74 -4.53 7.76 -4.28
CA SER A 74 -3.61 8.03 -3.17
C SER A 74 -4.18 7.46 -1.86
N PRO A 75 -3.35 6.94 -0.93
CA PRO A 75 -3.81 6.43 0.37
C PRO A 75 -4.67 7.42 1.16
N GLY A 76 -4.49 8.72 0.94
CA GLY A 76 -5.32 9.77 1.54
C GLY A 76 -6.76 9.83 1.04
N ILE A 77 -7.05 9.23 -0.11
CA ILE A 77 -8.41 9.13 -0.67
C ILE A 77 -9.08 7.88 -0.09
N SER A 78 -10.25 8.06 0.53
CA SER A 78 -10.97 6.92 1.10
C SER A 78 -11.62 6.07 0.02
N ILE A 79 -11.52 4.74 0.14
CA ILE A 79 -12.29 3.81 -0.69
C ILE A 79 -13.79 3.89 -0.37
N TYR A 80 -14.16 4.43 0.80
CA TYR A 80 -15.54 4.67 1.24
C TYR A 80 -16.08 6.04 0.79
N ASN A 81 -15.35 6.75 -0.09
CA ASN A 81 -15.87 7.95 -0.73
C ASN A 81 -16.97 7.54 -1.73
N GLU A 82 -18.13 8.18 -1.66
CA GLU A 82 -19.32 7.84 -2.47
C GLU A 82 -19.00 7.73 -3.97
N VAL A 83 -18.20 8.64 -4.51
CA VAL A 83 -17.80 8.62 -5.92
C VAL A 83 -16.92 7.42 -6.21
N ILE A 84 -15.96 7.11 -5.32
CA ILE A 84 -15.05 5.95 -5.50
C ILE A 84 -15.83 4.64 -5.40
N GLU A 85 -16.76 4.52 -4.46
CA GLU A 85 -17.63 3.34 -4.33
C GLU A 85 -18.51 3.13 -5.57
N GLU A 86 -19.08 4.21 -6.10
CA GLU A 86 -19.89 4.17 -7.31
C GLU A 86 -19.06 3.71 -8.54
N VAL A 87 -17.85 4.26 -8.69
CA VAL A 87 -16.91 3.88 -9.77
C VAL A 87 -16.49 2.42 -9.62
N ALA A 88 -16.13 1.96 -8.41
CA ALA A 88 -15.79 0.57 -8.14
C ALA A 88 -16.96 -0.38 -8.46
N SER A 89 -18.18 0.00 -8.11
CA SER A 89 -19.42 -0.77 -8.37
C SER A 89 -19.72 -0.90 -9.86
N SER A 90 -19.22 -0.02 -10.71
CA SER A 90 -19.36 -0.11 -12.17
C SER A 90 -18.37 -1.09 -12.81
N GLY A 91 -17.46 -1.68 -12.04
CA GLY A 91 -16.46 -2.62 -12.51
C GLY A 91 -15.11 -2.00 -12.87
N VAL A 92 -14.90 -0.71 -12.62
CA VAL A 92 -13.60 -0.06 -12.76
C VAL A 92 -12.67 -0.55 -11.65
N GLU A 93 -11.46 -0.92 -12.00
CA GLU A 93 -10.47 -1.40 -11.04
C GLU A 93 -9.90 -0.26 -10.21
N ILE A 94 -10.11 -0.29 -8.88
CA ILE A 94 -9.55 0.68 -7.94
C ILE A 94 -8.32 0.07 -7.30
N VAL A 95 -7.18 0.74 -7.39
CA VAL A 95 -5.88 0.29 -6.86
C VAL A 95 -5.12 1.44 -6.19
N GLY A 96 -4.13 1.09 -5.38
CA GLY A 96 -3.13 2.02 -4.86
C GLY A 96 -1.74 1.73 -5.43
N ASP A 97 -0.77 2.51 -5.01
CA ASP A 97 0.64 2.36 -5.39
C ASP A 97 1.22 0.99 -4.98
N ILE A 98 0.86 0.50 -3.78
CA ILE A 98 1.32 -0.81 -3.28
C ILE A 98 0.81 -1.96 -4.14
N GLU A 99 -0.44 -1.91 -4.62
CA GLU A 99 -0.97 -2.92 -5.54
C GLU A 99 -0.22 -2.93 -6.86
N LEU A 100 0.06 -1.75 -7.43
CA LEU A 100 0.83 -1.63 -8.67
C LEU A 100 2.28 -2.12 -8.47
N PHE A 101 2.91 -1.75 -7.35
CA PHE A 101 4.23 -2.25 -6.98
C PHE A 101 4.25 -3.78 -6.87
N ALA A 102 3.23 -4.38 -6.22
CA ALA A 102 3.13 -5.82 -6.05
C ALA A 102 3.11 -6.60 -7.38
N ARG A 103 2.61 -5.98 -8.44
CA ARG A 103 2.57 -6.56 -9.79
C ARG A 103 3.92 -6.51 -10.52
N GLU A 104 4.83 -5.66 -10.07
CA GLU A 104 6.13 -5.40 -10.70
C GLU A 104 7.31 -5.97 -9.90
N ALA A 105 7.21 -5.99 -8.57
CA ALA A 105 8.29 -6.43 -7.70
C ALA A 105 8.61 -7.92 -7.90
N LYS A 106 9.91 -8.23 -8.04
CA LYS A 106 10.41 -9.58 -8.24
C LYS A 106 11.10 -10.16 -7.02
N ALA A 107 11.70 -9.30 -6.19
CA ALA A 107 12.40 -9.73 -4.99
C ALA A 107 11.39 -10.02 -3.84
N PRO A 108 11.80 -10.82 -2.85
CA PRO A 108 11.05 -11.04 -1.61
C PRO A 108 10.65 -9.73 -0.93
N VAL A 109 9.49 -9.74 -0.26
CA VAL A 109 8.95 -8.57 0.42
C VAL A 109 8.59 -8.91 1.86
N ILE A 110 9.06 -8.10 2.80
CA ILE A 110 8.61 -8.08 4.19
C ILE A 110 7.66 -6.90 4.38
N GLY A 111 6.48 -7.16 4.92
CA GLY A 111 5.48 -6.13 5.20
C GLY A 111 5.30 -5.89 6.70
N ILE A 112 5.36 -4.64 7.12
CA ILE A 112 5.24 -4.23 8.52
C ILE A 112 4.14 -3.19 8.65
N THR A 113 3.13 -3.49 9.49
CA THR A 113 2.08 -2.53 9.86
C THR A 113 1.87 -2.51 11.38
N GLY A 114 1.00 -1.65 11.84
CA GLY A 114 0.67 -1.46 13.25
C GLY A 114 0.17 -0.04 13.49
N SER A 115 -0.32 0.25 14.68
CA SER A 115 -0.63 1.62 15.07
C SER A 115 0.67 2.38 15.39
N ASN A 116 1.54 1.80 16.20
CA ASN A 116 2.78 2.42 16.68
C ASN A 116 4.00 1.56 16.37
N GLY A 117 5.18 2.18 16.24
CA GLY A 117 6.47 1.51 16.10
C GLY A 117 6.81 1.04 14.68
N LYS A 118 5.93 1.21 13.71
CA LYS A 118 6.13 0.78 12.33
C LYS A 118 7.48 1.22 11.76
N SER A 119 7.74 2.52 11.74
CA SER A 119 8.96 3.09 11.14
C SER A 119 10.23 2.60 11.82
N THR A 120 10.19 2.43 13.16
CA THR A 120 11.32 1.90 13.93
C THR A 120 11.63 0.46 13.54
N VAL A 121 10.61 -0.40 13.50
CA VAL A 121 10.80 -1.82 13.17
C VAL A 121 11.17 -1.98 11.69
N THR A 122 10.55 -1.22 10.80
CA THR A 122 10.87 -1.22 9.37
C THR A 122 12.34 -0.81 9.13
N SER A 123 12.78 0.28 9.73
CA SER A 123 14.17 0.73 9.64
C SER A 123 15.16 -0.27 10.23
N LEU A 124 14.83 -0.86 11.39
CA LEU A 124 15.69 -1.86 12.04
C LEU A 124 15.79 -3.14 11.20
N THR A 125 14.68 -3.60 10.63
CA THR A 125 14.68 -4.77 9.74
C THR A 125 15.52 -4.53 8.49
N GLY A 126 15.39 -3.35 7.87
CA GLY A 126 16.23 -2.95 6.76
C GLY A 126 17.71 -2.87 7.13
N TYR A 127 18.03 -2.29 8.28
CA TYR A 127 19.41 -2.21 8.78
C TYR A 127 20.03 -3.59 9.02
N ILE A 128 19.28 -4.53 9.61
CA ILE A 128 19.74 -5.91 9.83
C ILE A 128 20.06 -6.59 8.49
N ALA A 129 19.21 -6.42 7.48
CA ALA A 129 19.43 -6.96 6.15
C ALA A 129 20.67 -6.36 5.48
N ASP A 130 20.88 -5.04 5.60
CA ASP A 130 22.06 -4.35 5.08
C ASP A 130 23.37 -4.83 5.73
N VAL A 131 23.37 -4.99 7.06
CA VAL A 131 24.51 -5.57 7.80
C VAL A 131 24.79 -7.02 7.38
N ALA A 132 23.75 -7.75 6.98
CA ALA A 132 23.88 -9.09 6.41
C ALA A 132 24.31 -9.10 4.93
N HIS A 133 24.65 -7.93 4.36
CA HIS A 133 25.06 -7.73 2.97
C HIS A 133 23.99 -8.10 1.93
N ILE A 134 22.72 -7.99 2.29
CA ILE A 134 21.57 -8.12 1.37
C ILE A 134 21.30 -6.74 0.78
N LYS A 135 21.15 -6.65 -0.54
CA LYS A 135 20.73 -5.41 -1.21
C LYS A 135 19.27 -5.11 -0.89
N VAL A 136 19.04 -4.47 0.23
CA VAL A 136 17.72 -4.17 0.76
C VAL A 136 17.25 -2.78 0.32
N ALA A 137 15.96 -2.66 0.00
CA ALA A 137 15.28 -1.39 -0.19
C ALA A 137 14.15 -1.24 0.82
N VAL A 138 14.09 -0.08 1.48
CA VAL A 138 13.14 0.23 2.55
C VAL A 138 12.29 1.41 2.13
N GLY A 139 10.96 1.30 2.24
CA GLY A 139 10.07 2.39 1.83
C GLY A 139 8.58 2.11 2.06
N ALA A 140 7.76 2.71 1.23
CA ALA A 140 6.31 2.80 1.22
C ALA A 140 5.79 3.94 2.11
N ASN A 141 4.92 3.67 3.09
CA ASN A 141 4.32 4.70 3.95
C ASN A 141 5.36 5.54 4.73
N PHE A 142 6.56 5.06 4.87
CA PHE A 142 7.68 5.73 5.54
C PHE A 142 8.89 5.86 4.59
N GLY A 143 9.46 7.06 4.56
CA GLY A 143 10.69 7.33 3.81
C GLY A 143 10.44 7.53 2.31
N VAL A 144 10.78 6.54 1.51
CA VAL A 144 10.77 6.63 0.04
C VAL A 144 9.57 5.88 -0.54
N PRO A 145 8.81 6.48 -1.47
CA PRO A 145 7.70 5.81 -2.16
C PRO A 145 8.15 4.54 -2.90
N VAL A 146 7.26 3.56 -3.02
CA VAL A 146 7.62 2.23 -3.51
C VAL A 146 8.17 2.19 -4.94
N PHE A 147 7.72 3.08 -5.83
CA PHE A 147 8.23 3.12 -7.20
C PHE A 147 9.61 3.78 -7.32
N ASP A 148 10.01 4.57 -6.32
CA ASP A 148 11.36 5.18 -6.28
C ASP A 148 12.41 4.19 -5.79
N ILE A 149 11.98 3.11 -5.10
CA ILE A 149 12.85 2.01 -4.66
C ILE A 149 12.75 0.76 -5.53
N LEU A 150 11.81 0.71 -6.47
CA LEU A 150 11.62 -0.44 -7.35
C LEU A 150 12.80 -0.59 -8.30
N SER A 151 13.54 -1.68 -8.19
CA SER A 151 14.70 -1.99 -9.03
C SER A 151 14.93 -3.50 -9.14
N ASP A 152 15.45 -3.94 -10.30
CA ASP A 152 15.85 -5.34 -10.51
C ASP A 152 17.11 -5.73 -9.69
N ASP A 153 17.84 -4.76 -9.15
CA ASP A 153 19.04 -5.01 -8.33
C ASP A 153 18.72 -5.26 -6.85
N VAL A 154 17.48 -5.03 -6.42
CA VAL A 154 17.05 -5.24 -5.03
C VAL A 154 16.87 -6.74 -4.77
N GLU A 155 17.41 -7.20 -3.65
CA GLU A 155 17.30 -8.59 -3.19
C GLU A 155 16.23 -8.78 -2.11
N LEU A 156 15.82 -7.68 -1.43
CA LEU A 156 14.78 -7.69 -0.41
C LEU A 156 14.12 -6.32 -0.30
N TYR A 157 12.81 -6.29 -0.31
CA TYR A 157 12.03 -5.10 0.05
C TYR A 157 11.54 -5.22 1.50
N VAL A 158 11.67 -4.14 2.28
CA VAL A 158 11.07 -3.99 3.59
C VAL A 158 10.13 -2.80 3.56
N LEU A 159 8.83 -3.06 3.61
CA LEU A 159 7.80 -2.05 3.43
C LEU A 159 7.06 -1.75 4.73
N GLU A 160 7.02 -0.47 5.08
CA GLU A 160 6.04 0.02 6.05
C GLU A 160 4.70 0.20 5.34
N LEU A 161 3.64 -0.44 5.84
CA LEU A 161 2.32 -0.40 5.23
C LEU A 161 1.29 0.20 6.19
N SER A 162 0.59 1.23 5.75
CA SER A 162 -0.56 1.79 6.47
C SER A 162 -1.81 0.95 6.22
N SER A 163 -2.83 1.09 7.09
CA SER A 163 -4.13 0.49 6.83
C SER A 163 -4.76 1.00 5.53
N PHE A 164 -4.52 2.26 5.19
CA PHE A 164 -5.06 2.90 3.97
C PHE A 164 -4.47 2.31 2.69
N GLU A 165 -3.17 2.04 2.65
CA GLU A 165 -2.53 1.35 1.53
C GLU A 165 -3.03 -0.09 1.40
N LEU A 166 -3.23 -0.78 2.53
CA LEU A 166 -3.73 -2.15 2.55
C LEU A 166 -5.17 -2.27 2.04
N GLU A 167 -6.00 -1.22 2.16
CA GLU A 167 -7.37 -1.23 1.62
C GLU A 167 -7.44 -1.44 0.10
N THR A 168 -6.44 -0.97 -0.62
CA THR A 168 -6.35 -1.04 -2.09
C THR A 168 -5.37 -2.10 -2.58
N THR A 169 -4.81 -2.91 -1.68
CA THR A 169 -3.81 -3.94 -1.98
C THR A 169 -4.45 -5.33 -1.93
N ARG A 170 -4.27 -6.13 -2.99
CA ARG A 170 -4.88 -7.45 -3.14
C ARG A 170 -3.89 -8.55 -3.51
N SER A 171 -2.90 -8.24 -4.34
CA SER A 171 -1.99 -9.23 -4.92
C SER A 171 -0.59 -9.25 -4.30
N LEU A 172 -0.34 -8.43 -3.26
CA LEU A 172 0.95 -8.36 -2.59
C LEU A 172 1.25 -9.69 -1.88
N ARG A 173 2.30 -10.36 -2.31
CA ARG A 173 2.81 -11.59 -1.69
C ARG A 173 3.95 -11.21 -0.76
N LEU A 174 3.83 -11.58 0.51
CA LEU A 174 4.81 -11.28 1.54
C LEU A 174 5.50 -12.57 2.01
N ASP A 175 6.82 -12.57 2.02
CA ASP A 175 7.59 -13.65 2.64
C ASP A 175 7.43 -13.64 4.16
N ALA A 176 7.34 -12.44 4.75
CA ALA A 176 6.94 -12.26 6.13
C ALA A 176 6.06 -11.02 6.30
N ALA A 177 5.10 -11.09 7.20
CA ALA A 177 4.19 -10.01 7.52
C ALA A 177 3.95 -9.89 9.02
N THR A 178 3.83 -8.66 9.53
CA THR A 178 3.50 -8.42 10.93
C THR A 178 2.55 -7.25 11.12
N ILE A 179 1.67 -7.39 12.10
CA ILE A 179 0.97 -6.28 12.74
C ILE A 179 1.58 -6.13 14.13
N LEU A 180 2.28 -5.03 14.38
CA LEU A 180 3.01 -4.84 15.65
C LEU A 180 2.07 -4.68 16.84
N ASN A 181 1.02 -3.90 16.66
CA ASN A 181 -0.02 -3.59 17.64
C ASN A 181 -1.21 -2.90 16.97
N VAL A 182 -2.35 -2.90 17.65
CA VAL A 182 -3.56 -2.18 17.24
C VAL A 182 -4.09 -1.37 18.42
N SER A 183 -3.96 -0.07 18.34
CA SER A 183 -4.53 0.89 19.28
C SER A 183 -5.33 1.95 18.52
N GLU A 184 -6.14 2.73 19.22
CA GLU A 184 -6.96 3.76 18.59
C GLU A 184 -6.10 4.77 17.82
N ASP A 185 -6.29 4.80 16.51
CA ASP A 185 -5.65 5.73 15.59
C ASP A 185 -6.48 5.78 14.30
N ARG A 186 -6.67 7.00 13.74
CA ARG A 186 -7.40 7.19 12.47
C ARG A 186 -8.78 6.54 12.42
N LEU A 187 -9.47 6.41 13.55
CA LEU A 187 -10.79 5.77 13.62
C LEU A 187 -11.88 6.54 12.87
N ASP A 188 -11.65 7.82 12.58
CA ASP A 188 -12.52 8.64 11.72
C ASP A 188 -12.76 7.98 10.35
N ARG A 189 -11.76 7.32 9.77
CA ARG A 189 -11.89 6.56 8.52
C ARG A 189 -12.65 5.23 8.68
N TYR A 190 -12.74 4.71 9.88
CA TYR A 190 -13.31 3.40 10.21
C TYR A 190 -14.57 3.52 11.08
N HIS A 191 -15.37 4.55 10.89
CA HIS A 191 -16.62 4.79 11.60
C HIS A 191 -16.49 4.73 13.14
N GLY A 192 -15.32 5.04 13.66
CA GLY A 192 -15.01 4.95 15.10
C GLY A 192 -14.69 3.52 15.57
N SER A 193 -14.60 2.54 14.67
CA SER A 193 -14.44 1.13 15.01
C SER A 193 -12.98 0.69 14.97
N ILE A 194 -12.42 0.33 16.13
CA ILE A 194 -11.08 -0.27 16.22
C ILE A 194 -11.02 -1.64 15.53
N GLU A 195 -12.14 -2.36 15.48
CA GLU A 195 -12.19 -3.66 14.82
C GLU A 195 -12.12 -3.52 13.29
N GLU A 196 -12.82 -2.55 12.69
CA GLU A 196 -12.70 -2.26 11.27
C GLU A 196 -11.26 -1.83 10.91
N TYR A 197 -10.63 -1.03 11.77
CA TYR A 197 -9.23 -0.65 11.61
C TYR A 197 -8.29 -1.87 11.70
N ALA A 198 -8.52 -2.78 12.65
CA ALA A 198 -7.77 -4.03 12.75
C ALA A 198 -7.97 -4.91 11.51
N GLN A 199 -9.20 -5.00 10.99
CA GLN A 199 -9.51 -5.75 9.77
C GLN A 199 -8.79 -5.17 8.55
N ALA A 200 -8.74 -3.84 8.41
CA ALA A 200 -7.96 -3.19 7.35
C ALA A 200 -6.48 -3.59 7.41
N LYS A 201 -5.88 -3.64 8.61
CA LYS A 201 -4.49 -4.10 8.81
C LYS A 201 -4.32 -5.59 8.54
N ARG A 202 -5.27 -6.44 8.91
CA ARG A 202 -5.20 -7.90 8.68
C ARG A 202 -5.13 -8.28 7.20
N ARG A 203 -5.49 -7.37 6.28
CA ARG A 203 -5.28 -7.57 4.85
C ARG A 203 -3.83 -7.84 4.48
N ILE A 204 -2.87 -7.40 5.31
CA ILE A 204 -1.44 -7.69 5.12
C ILE A 204 -1.15 -9.20 5.07
N PHE A 205 -2.00 -10.01 5.69
CA PHE A 205 -1.80 -11.46 5.78
C PHE A 205 -2.34 -12.23 4.57
N ALA A 206 -3.12 -11.62 3.69
CA ALA A 206 -3.87 -12.29 2.62
C ALA A 206 -3.02 -13.29 1.80
N HIS A 207 -1.75 -12.94 1.53
CA HIS A 207 -0.81 -13.79 0.77
C HIS A 207 0.56 -13.86 1.47
N ALA A 208 0.58 -13.74 2.78
CA ALA A 208 1.81 -13.86 3.56
C ALA A 208 2.18 -15.33 3.77
N LYS A 209 3.47 -15.65 3.64
CA LYS A 209 4.01 -16.98 3.93
C LYS A 209 4.19 -17.19 5.42
N THR A 210 4.96 -16.30 6.05
CA THR A 210 5.20 -16.29 7.49
C THR A 210 4.50 -15.09 8.11
N VAL A 211 3.79 -15.30 9.20
CA VAL A 211 3.09 -14.26 9.96
C VAL A 211 3.70 -14.15 11.34
N VAL A 212 4.15 -12.94 11.68
CA VAL A 212 4.72 -12.64 13.00
C VAL A 212 3.68 -11.90 13.82
N VAL A 213 3.22 -12.50 14.93
CA VAL A 213 2.14 -11.99 15.77
C VAL A 213 2.62 -11.55 17.14
N ASN A 214 1.96 -10.53 17.70
CA ASN A 214 2.19 -10.06 19.05
C ASN A 214 1.26 -10.79 20.03
N ARG A 215 1.81 -11.62 20.92
CA ARG A 215 1.01 -12.38 21.91
C ARG A 215 0.30 -11.49 22.93
N ASP A 216 0.80 -10.28 23.14
CA ASP A 216 0.19 -9.31 24.06
C ASP A 216 -0.99 -8.54 23.44
N ASP A 217 -1.21 -8.67 22.11
CA ASP A 217 -2.31 -8.03 21.40
C ASP A 217 -2.96 -8.99 20.38
N LYS A 218 -4.08 -9.58 20.75
CA LYS A 218 -4.81 -10.54 19.91
C LYS A 218 -5.33 -9.95 18.59
N ARG A 219 -5.45 -8.63 18.48
CA ARG A 219 -5.86 -7.98 17.23
C ARG A 219 -4.80 -8.08 16.13
N THR A 220 -3.56 -8.44 16.50
CA THR A 220 -2.45 -8.64 15.57
C THR A 220 -2.45 -10.00 14.88
N TYR A 221 -3.37 -10.90 15.26
CA TYR A 221 -3.47 -12.23 14.66
C TYR A 221 -4.29 -12.20 13.37
N PRO A 222 -4.00 -13.09 12.40
CA PRO A 222 -4.94 -13.43 11.34
C PRO A 222 -6.28 -13.88 11.92
N VAL A 223 -7.33 -13.86 11.10
CA VAL A 223 -8.60 -14.49 11.50
C VAL A 223 -8.39 -15.99 11.71
N GLU A 224 -9.15 -16.57 12.65
CA GLU A 224 -8.93 -17.97 13.07
C GLU A 224 -8.99 -18.97 11.91
N SER A 225 -9.87 -18.73 10.94
CA SER A 225 -9.99 -19.55 9.73
C SER A 225 -8.72 -19.60 8.86
N ASP A 226 -7.87 -18.56 8.93
CA ASP A 226 -6.68 -18.39 8.10
C ASP A 226 -5.39 -18.83 8.81
N LEU A 227 -5.41 -19.05 10.12
CA LEU A 227 -4.23 -19.41 10.91
C LEU A 227 -3.45 -20.60 10.32
N LYS A 228 -4.17 -21.63 9.86
CA LYS A 228 -3.59 -22.85 9.26
C LYS A 228 -2.90 -22.64 7.91
N ASN A 229 -3.12 -21.48 7.28
CA ASN A 229 -2.57 -21.15 5.96
C ASN A 229 -1.20 -20.49 6.06
N HIS A 230 -0.71 -20.20 7.28
CA HIS A 230 0.51 -19.46 7.53
C HIS A 230 1.46 -20.22 8.46
N GLU A 231 2.74 -19.99 8.27
CA GLU A 231 3.74 -20.26 9.31
C GLU A 231 3.62 -19.13 10.35
N ILE A 232 3.39 -19.46 11.61
CA ILE A 232 3.18 -18.49 12.69
C ILE A 232 4.41 -18.41 13.58
N ILE A 233 4.99 -17.22 13.69
CA ILE A 233 6.01 -16.86 14.67
C ILE A 233 5.38 -15.85 15.62
N SER A 234 5.73 -15.89 16.90
CA SER A 234 5.17 -14.96 17.87
C SER A 234 6.22 -14.27 18.72
N PHE A 235 5.94 -13.07 19.13
CA PHE A 235 6.71 -12.34 20.15
C PHE A 235 5.78 -11.83 21.25
N GLY A 236 6.32 -11.54 22.42
CA GLY A 236 5.57 -11.03 23.57
C GLY A 236 6.46 -10.88 24.79
N LEU A 237 5.90 -10.33 25.86
CA LEU A 237 6.60 -10.11 27.13
C LEU A 237 6.49 -11.30 28.10
N ASP A 238 5.70 -12.32 27.74
CA ASP A 238 5.57 -13.54 28.53
C ASP A 238 6.78 -14.50 28.35
N ASP A 239 6.99 -15.39 29.34
CA ASP A 239 8.10 -16.34 29.39
C ASP A 239 7.95 -17.55 28.43
N LYS A 240 7.22 -17.40 27.33
CA LYS A 240 7.12 -18.47 26.34
C LYS A 240 8.40 -18.55 25.52
N GLU A 241 8.96 -19.76 25.45
CA GLU A 241 10.04 -20.06 24.54
C GLU A 241 9.64 -19.72 23.09
N TYR A 242 10.58 -19.15 22.36
CA TYR A 242 10.43 -18.86 20.94
C TYR A 242 10.20 -20.17 20.18
N GLY A 243 9.03 -20.34 19.62
CA GLY A 243 8.65 -21.46 18.79
C GLY A 243 8.23 -21.02 17.41
#